data_342e48d7c3759fde72a288fb4f8e243e
#
_entry.id   342e48d7c3759fde72a288fb4f8e243e
#
_cell.length_a   1.000
_cell.length_b   1.000
_cell.length_c   1.000
_cell.angle_alpha   90.00
_cell.angle_beta   90.00
_cell.angle_gamma   90.00
#
_symmetry.space_group_name_H-M   'P 1'
#
loop_
_entity.id
_entity.type
_entity.pdbx_description
1 polymer ?
#
loop_
_entity_poly.entity_id
_entity_poly.type
_entity_poly.pdbx_seq_one_letter_code
_entity_poly.pdbx_strand_id
1 'polypeptide(L)'
;MSKKKILISLISAAVIVLSSAGAVFASPAETSAPEETAAADTAQSTAAADGGIYLENDSLTAPDTSHAEAALLMDMNSGRLIYGKNIDERLYPASTTKMMTGILALESGKMGETATATYEALKDITLEDSHMGILIGEQLTMIDLINGMLVYSANDAANVIAIQVAGSIDAFVDMMNAKAQELGMTNTHFVNACGVHNEDHYTTASDLAILAKYCMQNEEFRNIVKQPIYHIAPTNKYALQRDLPSTNLFLSTSRSPYYLYKPCTGIKTGTTEAAGHCLVASAEYNGMSLLGIVLKCDDLDMRENAYSYIITQDLFDFGFNNYESGILASPGNIVYDSKVYEAKDDKRVTLTVDTEISALVPIGDDISADVQSSIELTEDNLQAPIAKGDVLGQIAYIYRGTEIGRANLVAANDVEQNMVLHVFHVIIGVIINPLVFIPVILLIILAMVARSRKRRMERKRRIQQIKQRRRLEEEQQRANMTDRLTSSSELNRTRSKGANSRYSGKH
;
A
#
# COMPACT_ATOMS: atom_id res chain seq x y z
N MET A 1 17.73 49.55 -5.17
CA MET A 1 17.65 48.12 -4.84
C MET A 1 18.99 47.68 -4.24
N SER A 2 18.98 47.20 -3.02
CA SER A 2 20.18 46.92 -2.19
C SER A 2 20.93 45.69 -2.78
N LYS A 3 22.30 45.76 -2.80
CA LYS A 3 23.17 44.67 -3.24
C LYS A 3 22.89 43.30 -2.60
N LYS A 4 22.21 43.26 -1.44
CA LYS A 4 21.73 42.03 -0.77
C LYS A 4 20.59 41.34 -1.51
N LYS A 5 19.70 42.06 -2.22
CA LYS A 5 18.62 41.47 -3.02
C LYS A 5 19.08 40.80 -4.29
N ILE A 6 20.18 41.27 -4.87
CA ILE A 6 20.78 40.68 -6.07
C ILE A 6 21.50 39.38 -5.75
N LEU A 7 22.10 39.26 -4.55
CA LEU A 7 22.80 38.03 -4.14
C LEU A 7 21.82 36.89 -3.85
N ILE A 8 20.64 37.18 -3.24
CA ILE A 8 19.61 36.19 -2.96
C ILE A 8 18.94 35.72 -4.26
N SER A 9 18.76 36.59 -5.24
CA SER A 9 18.21 36.26 -6.56
C SER A 9 19.14 35.35 -7.37
N LEU A 10 20.47 35.54 -7.25
CA LEU A 10 21.46 34.68 -7.93
C LEU A 10 21.59 33.29 -7.31
N ILE A 11 21.41 33.16 -6.02
CA ILE A 11 21.41 31.85 -5.32
C ILE A 11 20.14 31.05 -5.66
N SER A 12 18.97 31.70 -5.73
CA SER A 12 17.72 31.04 -6.13
C SER A 12 17.72 30.61 -7.60
N ALA A 13 18.39 31.35 -8.51
CA ALA A 13 18.53 30.98 -9.92
C ALA A 13 19.50 29.80 -10.12
N ALA A 14 20.52 29.67 -9.29
CA ALA A 14 21.47 28.55 -9.34
C ALA A 14 20.86 27.21 -8.86
N VAL A 15 19.92 27.25 -7.92
CA VAL A 15 19.20 26.05 -7.41
C VAL A 15 18.18 25.54 -8.43
N ILE A 16 17.53 26.43 -9.20
CA ILE A 16 16.53 26.04 -10.20
C ILE A 16 17.17 25.44 -11.48
N VAL A 17 18.39 25.83 -11.82
CA VAL A 17 19.11 25.29 -13.00
C VAL A 17 19.73 23.91 -12.72
N LEU A 18 19.96 23.54 -11.45
CA LEU A 18 20.50 22.22 -11.06
C LEU A 18 19.44 21.13 -10.92
N SER A 19 18.15 21.48 -10.85
CA SER A 19 17.05 20.51 -10.77
C SER A 19 16.47 20.07 -12.12
N SER A 20 16.90 20.67 -13.25
CA SER A 20 16.40 20.34 -14.59
C SER A 20 17.38 19.57 -15.50
N ALA A 21 18.55 19.16 -14.98
CA ALA A 21 19.58 18.44 -15.76
C ALA A 21 19.70 16.94 -15.44
N GLY A 22 18.68 16.34 -14.81
CA GLY A 22 18.67 14.95 -14.34
C GLY A 22 17.86 13.96 -15.19
N ALA A 23 17.46 14.29 -16.39
CA ALA A 23 16.70 13.37 -17.22
C ALA A 23 17.15 13.43 -18.67
N VAL A 24 18.21 12.73 -19.05
CA VAL A 24 18.42 12.10 -20.39
C VAL A 24 19.72 11.28 -20.32
N PHE A 25 19.59 10.02 -20.78
CA PHE A 25 20.56 8.95 -21.04
C PHE A 25 20.57 7.79 -20.05
N ALA A 26 19.70 6.83 -20.34
CA ALA A 26 20.05 5.43 -20.26
C ALA A 26 19.36 4.68 -21.39
N SER A 27 20.14 4.20 -22.33
CA SER A 27 19.77 3.23 -23.36
C SER A 27 19.83 1.83 -22.75
N PRO A 28 19.01 0.86 -23.19
CA PRO A 28 18.82 -0.39 -22.48
C PRO A 28 20.00 -1.34 -22.69
N ALA A 29 20.59 -1.79 -21.61
CA ALA A 29 21.31 -3.05 -21.59
C ALA A 29 20.31 -4.11 -21.08
N GLU A 30 20.08 -5.12 -21.89
CA GLU A 30 19.42 -6.36 -21.50
C GLU A 30 20.19 -6.98 -20.34
N THR A 31 19.57 -6.93 -19.14
CA THR A 31 19.92 -7.82 -18.05
C THR A 31 18.61 -8.38 -17.54
N SER A 32 18.57 -9.73 -17.53
CA SER A 32 17.55 -10.57 -16.94
C SER A 32 17.01 -9.95 -15.65
N ALA A 33 15.68 -9.70 -15.62
CA ALA A 33 14.95 -9.35 -14.43
C ALA A 33 15.23 -10.41 -13.34
N PRO A 34 15.51 -10.00 -12.11
CA PRO A 34 15.20 -10.87 -10.99
C PRO A 34 13.67 -10.96 -10.96
N GLU A 35 13.15 -12.16 -10.94
CA GLU A 35 11.78 -12.44 -10.53
C GLU A 35 11.56 -11.69 -9.21
N GLU A 36 10.80 -10.62 -9.29
CA GLU A 36 10.17 -9.97 -8.15
C GLU A 36 9.13 -10.98 -7.67
N THR A 37 9.57 -11.88 -6.80
CA THR A 37 8.68 -12.60 -5.93
C THR A 37 8.00 -11.54 -5.07
N ALA A 38 6.88 -11.02 -5.57
CA ALA A 38 5.83 -10.52 -4.71
C ALA A 38 5.46 -11.71 -3.82
N ALA A 39 6.08 -11.77 -2.67
CA ALA A 39 5.61 -12.56 -1.57
C ALA A 39 4.32 -11.88 -1.06
N ALA A 40 3.23 -12.05 -1.82
CA ALA A 40 1.96 -12.30 -1.22
C ALA A 40 2.14 -13.67 -0.56
N ASP A 41 2.63 -13.65 0.66
CA ASP A 41 2.58 -14.77 1.57
C ASP A 41 1.10 -14.93 1.96
N THR A 42 0.30 -15.39 0.99
CA THR A 42 -0.87 -16.17 1.28
C THR A 42 -0.34 -17.30 2.12
N ALA A 43 -0.69 -17.29 3.41
CA ALA A 43 -0.62 -18.48 4.24
C ALA A 43 -1.01 -19.64 3.32
N GLN A 44 -0.03 -20.45 2.94
CA GLN A 44 -0.27 -21.68 2.22
C GLN A 44 -1.09 -22.51 3.19
N SER A 45 -2.42 -22.35 3.06
CA SER A 45 -3.34 -23.39 3.44
C SER A 45 -2.80 -24.66 2.78
N THR A 46 -2.26 -25.57 3.54
CA THR A 46 -2.10 -26.95 3.14
C THR A 46 -3.52 -27.56 3.11
N ALA A 47 -4.45 -26.92 2.39
CA ALA A 47 -5.65 -27.59 1.95
C ALA A 47 -5.14 -28.69 1.02
N ALA A 48 -5.31 -29.91 1.44
CA ALA A 48 -5.01 -31.07 0.63
C ALA A 48 -5.70 -30.83 -0.73
N ALA A 49 -4.95 -30.96 -1.82
CA ALA A 49 -5.44 -30.80 -3.19
C ALA A 49 -6.50 -31.85 -3.58
N ASP A 50 -7.20 -32.44 -2.64
CA ASP A 50 -7.98 -33.67 -2.68
C ASP A 50 -9.30 -33.52 -1.88
N GLY A 51 -9.89 -32.33 -1.84
CA GLY A 51 -11.19 -32.14 -1.15
C GLY A 51 -11.10 -32.29 0.38
N GLY A 52 -9.92 -32.05 0.96
CA GLY A 52 -9.65 -32.23 2.37
C GLY A 52 -10.28 -31.17 3.27
N ILE A 53 -10.53 -31.54 4.51
CA ILE A 53 -10.93 -30.63 5.57
C ILE A 53 -9.66 -29.93 6.09
N TYR A 54 -9.64 -28.59 6.04
CA TYR A 54 -8.66 -27.79 6.76
C TYR A 54 -9.18 -27.53 8.17
N LEU A 55 -8.38 -27.82 9.17
CA LEU A 55 -8.62 -27.45 10.54
C LEU A 55 -7.34 -26.82 11.10
N GLU A 56 -7.43 -25.59 11.56
CA GLU A 56 -6.27 -24.86 12.04
C GLU A 56 -5.58 -25.52 13.24
N ASN A 57 -6.34 -26.17 14.06
CA ASN A 57 -5.85 -26.94 15.21
C ASN A 57 -6.32 -28.38 15.11
N ASP A 58 -5.44 -29.26 14.61
CA ASP A 58 -5.72 -30.70 14.42
C ASP A 58 -6.06 -31.46 15.72
N SER A 59 -5.84 -30.86 16.90
CA SER A 59 -6.21 -31.48 18.19
C SER A 59 -7.69 -31.36 18.52
N LEU A 60 -8.43 -30.51 17.78
CA LEU A 60 -9.86 -30.28 17.96
C LEU A 60 -10.68 -31.20 17.07
N THR A 61 -11.87 -31.55 17.53
CA THR A 61 -12.83 -32.31 16.72
C THR A 61 -13.51 -31.35 15.73
N ALA A 62 -13.37 -31.62 14.45
CA ALA A 62 -14.01 -30.82 13.41
C ALA A 62 -15.55 -30.90 13.49
N PRO A 63 -16.27 -29.80 13.18
CA PRO A 63 -17.72 -29.83 13.01
C PRO A 63 -18.16 -30.80 11.91
N ASP A 64 -19.33 -31.42 12.06
CA ASP A 64 -19.90 -32.25 11.01
C ASP A 64 -20.49 -31.35 9.89
N THR A 65 -19.85 -31.39 8.72
CA THR A 65 -20.27 -30.66 7.54
C THR A 65 -20.66 -31.58 6.38
N SER A 66 -21.03 -32.84 6.70
CA SER A 66 -21.32 -33.88 5.68
C SER A 66 -22.43 -33.49 4.71
N HIS A 67 -23.40 -32.70 5.16
CA HIS A 67 -24.53 -32.21 4.36
C HIS A 67 -24.24 -30.97 3.52
N ALA A 68 -23.02 -30.44 3.51
CA ALA A 68 -22.60 -29.32 2.68
C ALA A 68 -21.48 -29.74 1.71
N GLU A 69 -21.52 -29.28 0.48
CA GLU A 69 -20.42 -29.48 -0.48
C GLU A 69 -19.20 -28.67 -0.07
N ALA A 70 -19.38 -27.38 0.23
CA ALA A 70 -18.33 -26.54 0.78
C ALA A 70 -18.76 -25.85 2.08
N ALA A 71 -17.81 -25.70 3.01
CA ALA A 71 -18.01 -25.01 4.27
C ALA A 71 -16.76 -24.25 4.68
N LEU A 72 -16.94 -23.07 5.29
CA LEU A 72 -15.85 -22.20 5.74
C LEU A 72 -16.22 -21.54 7.06
N LEU A 73 -15.25 -21.47 7.99
CA LEU A 73 -15.29 -20.61 9.17
C LEU A 73 -14.03 -19.75 9.20
N MET A 74 -14.21 -18.44 9.34
CA MET A 74 -13.11 -17.46 9.34
C MET A 74 -13.33 -16.40 10.42
N ASP A 75 -12.26 -15.92 11.04
CA ASP A 75 -12.28 -14.68 11.81
C ASP A 75 -12.32 -13.47 10.87
N MET A 76 -13.34 -12.63 11.01
CA MET A 76 -13.54 -11.48 10.12
C MET A 76 -12.52 -10.36 10.36
N ASN A 77 -11.99 -10.24 11.57
CA ASN A 77 -11.05 -9.17 11.89
C ASN A 77 -9.69 -9.44 11.21
N SER A 78 -9.12 -10.60 11.46
CA SER A 78 -7.82 -10.97 10.87
C SER A 78 -7.94 -11.55 9.45
N GLY A 79 -9.07 -12.14 9.08
CA GLY A 79 -9.23 -12.93 7.85
C GLY A 79 -8.69 -14.35 7.97
N ARG A 80 -8.34 -14.78 9.18
CA ARG A 80 -7.76 -16.10 9.47
C ARG A 80 -8.80 -17.20 9.28
N LEU A 81 -8.44 -18.19 8.44
CA LEU A 81 -9.24 -19.39 8.24
C LEU A 81 -9.11 -20.31 9.45
N ILE A 82 -10.25 -20.70 10.06
CA ILE A 82 -10.32 -21.60 11.22
C ILE A 82 -10.68 -23.01 10.77
N TYR A 83 -11.64 -23.12 9.84
CA TYR A 83 -12.13 -24.36 9.26
C TYR A 83 -12.42 -24.17 7.78
N GLY A 84 -12.12 -25.17 6.96
CA GLY A 84 -12.41 -25.16 5.53
C GLY A 84 -12.64 -26.57 4.99
N LYS A 85 -13.70 -26.71 4.18
CA LYS A 85 -13.99 -27.88 3.36
C LYS A 85 -14.30 -27.40 1.95
N ASN A 86 -13.58 -27.89 0.94
CA ASN A 86 -13.77 -27.55 -0.48
C ASN A 86 -13.91 -26.06 -0.77
N ILE A 87 -13.16 -25.22 -0.05
CA ILE A 87 -13.36 -23.76 -0.03
C ILE A 87 -13.15 -23.09 -1.37
N ASP A 88 -12.37 -23.70 -2.27
CA ASP A 88 -12.02 -23.20 -3.60
C ASP A 88 -12.77 -23.92 -4.72
N GLU A 89 -13.72 -24.81 -4.38
CA GLU A 89 -14.58 -25.46 -5.36
C GLU A 89 -15.57 -24.45 -5.94
N ARG A 90 -15.71 -24.44 -7.28
CA ARG A 90 -16.67 -23.59 -7.98
C ARG A 90 -18.08 -24.15 -7.84
N LEU A 91 -18.92 -23.39 -7.19
CA LEU A 91 -20.31 -23.71 -6.90
C LEU A 91 -21.22 -22.55 -7.32
N TYR A 92 -22.52 -22.84 -7.44
CA TYR A 92 -23.49 -21.80 -7.79
C TYR A 92 -23.85 -20.98 -6.53
N PRO A 93 -23.75 -19.63 -6.59
CA PRO A 93 -23.99 -18.79 -5.41
C PRO A 93 -25.45 -18.60 -5.04
N ALA A 94 -26.38 -18.85 -6.00
CA ALA A 94 -27.77 -18.45 -5.84
C ALA A 94 -27.87 -16.97 -5.37
N SER A 95 -28.85 -16.65 -4.52
CA SER A 95 -29.06 -15.27 -4.03
C SER A 95 -27.99 -14.69 -3.10
N THR A 96 -26.89 -15.42 -2.79
CA THR A 96 -25.73 -14.79 -2.13
C THR A 96 -25.05 -13.78 -3.05
N THR A 97 -25.25 -13.88 -4.38
CA THR A 97 -24.93 -12.89 -5.41
C THR A 97 -25.35 -11.46 -5.02
N LYS A 98 -26.49 -11.31 -4.33
CA LYS A 98 -27.05 -10.01 -3.96
C LYS A 98 -26.18 -9.23 -2.96
N MET A 99 -25.18 -9.87 -2.36
CA MET A 99 -24.16 -9.13 -1.59
C MET A 99 -23.38 -8.19 -2.50
N MET A 100 -22.94 -8.67 -3.68
CA MET A 100 -22.27 -7.84 -4.68
C MET A 100 -23.18 -6.73 -5.20
N THR A 101 -24.43 -7.05 -5.50
CA THR A 101 -25.41 -6.06 -5.96
C THR A 101 -25.67 -5.00 -4.90
N GLY A 102 -25.76 -5.40 -3.63
CA GLY A 102 -25.99 -4.50 -2.50
C GLY A 102 -24.84 -3.54 -2.27
N ILE A 103 -23.62 -4.02 -2.26
CA ILE A 103 -22.46 -3.16 -2.02
C ILE A 103 -22.24 -2.18 -3.17
N LEU A 104 -22.40 -2.61 -4.41
CA LEU A 104 -22.31 -1.70 -5.57
C LEU A 104 -23.41 -0.63 -5.55
N ALA A 105 -24.62 -0.99 -5.11
CA ALA A 105 -25.72 -0.03 -4.96
C ALA A 105 -25.40 1.02 -3.88
N LEU A 106 -24.86 0.60 -2.74
CA LEU A 106 -24.44 1.51 -1.66
C LEU A 106 -23.30 2.44 -2.08
N GLU A 107 -22.32 1.92 -2.81
CA GLU A 107 -21.17 2.68 -3.32
C GLU A 107 -21.51 3.60 -4.50
N SER A 108 -22.66 3.42 -5.15
CA SER A 108 -23.07 4.21 -6.32
C SER A 108 -23.30 5.70 -6.05
N GLY A 109 -23.43 6.11 -4.80
CA GLY A 109 -23.80 7.47 -4.40
C GLY A 109 -25.28 7.81 -4.63
N LYS A 110 -26.12 6.84 -5.07
CA LYS A 110 -27.53 7.06 -5.45
C LYS A 110 -28.55 6.73 -4.34
N MET A 111 -28.09 6.56 -3.10
CA MET A 111 -28.95 6.18 -1.97
C MET A 111 -30.15 7.12 -1.72
N GLY A 112 -30.00 8.42 -2.03
CA GLY A 112 -31.07 9.42 -1.91
C GLY A 112 -32.02 9.48 -3.11
N GLU A 113 -31.82 8.67 -4.14
CA GLU A 113 -32.63 8.69 -5.35
C GLU A 113 -33.88 7.80 -5.23
N THR A 114 -34.86 8.07 -6.06
CA THR A 114 -36.05 7.23 -6.29
C THR A 114 -35.95 6.59 -7.66
N ALA A 115 -35.97 5.27 -7.72
CA ALA A 115 -35.99 4.51 -8.94
C ALA A 115 -37.44 4.24 -9.40
N THR A 116 -37.64 4.20 -10.71
CA THR A 116 -38.90 3.79 -11.32
C THR A 116 -38.74 2.42 -11.97
N ALA A 117 -39.53 1.45 -11.52
CA ALA A 117 -39.46 0.10 -12.05
C ALA A 117 -39.91 0.06 -13.52
N THR A 118 -39.04 -0.41 -14.40
CA THR A 118 -39.28 -0.51 -15.83
C THR A 118 -39.76 -1.91 -16.22
N TYR A 119 -40.32 -2.05 -17.41
CA TYR A 119 -40.62 -3.36 -17.98
C TYR A 119 -39.36 -4.24 -18.08
N GLU A 120 -38.23 -3.66 -18.49
CA GLU A 120 -36.96 -4.40 -18.63
C GLU A 120 -36.45 -4.98 -17.30
N ALA A 121 -36.68 -4.30 -16.18
CA ALA A 121 -36.31 -4.80 -14.86
C ALA A 121 -37.15 -6.01 -14.42
N LEU A 122 -38.41 -6.10 -14.89
CA LEU A 122 -39.39 -7.04 -14.36
C LEU A 122 -39.79 -8.15 -15.33
N LYS A 123 -39.46 -8.04 -16.64
CA LYS A 123 -39.94 -8.94 -17.69
C LYS A 123 -39.59 -10.42 -17.46
N ASP A 124 -38.46 -10.70 -16.83
CA ASP A 124 -37.94 -12.04 -16.59
C ASP A 124 -38.22 -12.56 -15.16
N ILE A 125 -38.92 -11.76 -14.34
CA ILE A 125 -39.33 -12.14 -12.98
C ILE A 125 -40.59 -13.00 -13.02
N THR A 126 -40.51 -14.18 -12.49
CA THR A 126 -41.65 -15.14 -12.44
C THR A 126 -42.26 -15.20 -11.03
N LEU A 127 -43.40 -15.86 -10.90
CA LEU A 127 -44.03 -16.09 -9.59
C LEU A 127 -43.27 -17.09 -8.71
N GLU A 128 -42.38 -17.87 -9.28
CA GLU A 128 -41.53 -18.84 -8.58
C GLU A 128 -40.29 -18.17 -7.99
N ASP A 129 -39.94 -16.99 -8.51
CA ASP A 129 -38.81 -16.22 -8.00
C ASP A 129 -39.10 -15.58 -6.64
N SER A 130 -38.03 -15.33 -5.87
CA SER A 130 -38.15 -14.46 -4.71
C SER A 130 -38.34 -13.02 -5.16
N HIS A 131 -39.49 -12.43 -4.90
CA HIS A 131 -39.82 -11.04 -5.29
C HIS A 131 -40.70 -10.36 -4.25
N MET A 132 -40.68 -9.04 -4.16
CA MET A 132 -41.55 -8.25 -3.29
C MET A 132 -42.78 -7.66 -4.00
N GLY A 133 -42.99 -8.07 -5.27
CA GLY A 133 -44.16 -7.71 -6.08
C GLY A 133 -44.13 -6.27 -6.58
N ILE A 134 -42.99 -5.81 -7.10
CA ILE A 134 -42.87 -4.49 -7.70
C ILE A 134 -43.66 -4.44 -9.03
N LEU A 135 -44.39 -3.34 -9.23
CA LEU A 135 -45.19 -3.13 -10.42
C LEU A 135 -44.49 -2.19 -11.40
N ILE A 136 -44.75 -2.40 -12.72
CA ILE A 136 -44.23 -1.49 -13.76
C ILE A 136 -44.69 -0.05 -13.50
N GLY A 137 -43.74 0.90 -13.47
CA GLY A 137 -43.98 2.31 -13.15
C GLY A 137 -44.12 2.59 -11.66
N GLU A 138 -43.85 1.60 -10.80
CA GLU A 138 -43.77 1.82 -9.36
C GLU A 138 -42.50 2.59 -9.03
N GLN A 139 -42.62 3.53 -8.11
CA GLN A 139 -41.52 4.36 -7.63
C GLN A 139 -41.16 3.94 -6.21
N LEU A 140 -39.92 3.57 -6.01
CA LEU A 140 -39.35 3.12 -4.75
C LEU A 140 -38.02 3.85 -4.49
N THR A 141 -37.74 4.19 -3.25
CA THR A 141 -36.43 4.73 -2.89
C THR A 141 -35.35 3.67 -3.05
N MET A 142 -34.11 4.09 -3.35
CA MET A 142 -32.99 3.13 -3.43
C MET A 142 -32.80 2.38 -2.11
N ILE A 143 -33.03 3.03 -0.97
CA ILE A 143 -32.94 2.36 0.34
C ILE A 143 -34.01 1.26 0.51
N ASP A 144 -35.25 1.49 0.05
CA ASP A 144 -36.31 0.46 0.08
C ASP A 144 -35.97 -0.73 -0.82
N LEU A 145 -35.43 -0.46 -2.01
CA LEU A 145 -34.99 -1.49 -2.94
C LEU A 145 -33.86 -2.33 -2.37
N ILE A 146 -32.82 -1.69 -1.80
CA ILE A 146 -31.66 -2.39 -1.23
C ILE A 146 -32.08 -3.23 -0.03
N ASN A 147 -32.93 -2.69 0.85
CA ASN A 147 -33.48 -3.46 1.98
C ASN A 147 -34.35 -4.63 1.51
N GLY A 148 -35.26 -4.41 0.56
CA GLY A 148 -36.08 -5.47 -0.01
C GLY A 148 -35.24 -6.57 -0.68
N MET A 149 -34.14 -6.20 -1.33
CA MET A 149 -33.23 -7.13 -1.96
C MET A 149 -32.39 -7.92 -0.93
N LEU A 150 -31.79 -7.26 0.05
CA LEU A 150 -30.87 -7.92 1.00
C LEU A 150 -31.62 -8.68 2.10
N VAL A 151 -32.69 -8.10 2.66
CA VAL A 151 -33.45 -8.69 3.76
C VAL A 151 -34.40 -9.77 3.27
N TYR A 152 -35.22 -9.46 2.26
CA TYR A 152 -36.26 -10.35 1.76
C TYR A 152 -35.81 -11.20 0.56
N SER A 153 -34.63 -10.88 -0.02
CA SER A 153 -34.06 -11.56 -1.21
C SER A 153 -34.77 -11.25 -2.53
N ALA A 154 -35.41 -10.09 -2.67
CA ALA A 154 -36.23 -9.73 -3.83
C ALA A 154 -35.40 -9.59 -5.12
N ASN A 155 -35.68 -10.44 -6.15
CA ASN A 155 -35.03 -10.40 -7.47
C ASN A 155 -35.47 -9.19 -8.29
N ASP A 156 -36.76 -8.81 -8.21
CA ASP A 156 -37.31 -7.62 -8.85
C ASP A 156 -36.61 -6.35 -8.37
N ALA A 157 -36.33 -6.25 -7.08
CA ALA A 157 -35.56 -5.13 -6.53
C ALA A 157 -34.12 -5.12 -7.05
N ALA A 158 -33.46 -6.27 -7.15
CA ALA A 158 -32.10 -6.37 -7.67
C ALA A 158 -31.97 -5.85 -9.10
N ASN A 159 -32.93 -6.22 -9.97
CA ASN A 159 -32.94 -5.76 -11.36
C ASN A 159 -33.26 -4.26 -11.48
N VAL A 160 -34.17 -3.72 -10.66
CA VAL A 160 -34.45 -2.27 -10.62
C VAL A 160 -33.19 -1.51 -10.17
N ILE A 161 -32.51 -1.99 -9.15
CA ILE A 161 -31.22 -1.43 -8.69
C ILE A 161 -30.19 -1.43 -9.80
N ALA A 162 -30.01 -2.57 -10.50
CA ALA A 162 -29.03 -2.70 -11.57
C ALA A 162 -29.24 -1.67 -12.67
N ILE A 163 -30.49 -1.50 -13.13
CA ILE A 163 -30.84 -0.49 -14.14
C ILE A 163 -30.66 0.93 -13.62
N GLN A 164 -31.04 1.21 -12.38
CA GLN A 164 -30.89 2.55 -11.78
C GLN A 164 -29.41 2.94 -11.63
N VAL A 165 -28.55 1.98 -11.28
CA VAL A 165 -27.13 2.24 -11.06
C VAL A 165 -26.36 2.36 -12.37
N ALA A 166 -26.53 1.40 -13.28
CA ALA A 166 -25.70 1.25 -14.49
C ALA A 166 -26.42 1.56 -15.81
N GLY A 167 -27.73 1.77 -15.79
CA GLY A 167 -28.54 2.01 -17.00
C GLY A 167 -29.06 0.73 -17.69
N SER A 168 -28.43 -0.42 -17.46
CA SER A 168 -28.90 -1.74 -17.92
C SER A 168 -28.40 -2.83 -16.99
N ILE A 169 -29.03 -4.02 -17.05
CA ILE A 169 -28.59 -5.21 -16.30
C ILE A 169 -27.21 -5.64 -16.76
N ASP A 170 -26.94 -5.70 -18.07
CA ASP A 170 -25.65 -6.11 -18.62
C ASP A 170 -24.51 -5.19 -18.16
N ALA A 171 -24.69 -3.87 -18.23
CA ALA A 171 -23.69 -2.93 -17.73
C ALA A 171 -23.45 -3.07 -16.22
N PHE A 172 -24.48 -3.43 -15.45
CA PHE A 172 -24.32 -3.71 -14.03
C PHE A 172 -23.56 -5.00 -13.76
N VAL A 173 -23.79 -6.03 -14.56
CA VAL A 173 -23.03 -7.31 -14.51
C VAL A 173 -21.56 -7.07 -14.82
N ASP A 174 -21.24 -6.20 -15.78
CA ASP A 174 -19.86 -5.79 -16.06
C ASP A 174 -19.23 -5.13 -14.82
N MET A 175 -19.97 -4.26 -14.11
CA MET A 175 -19.50 -3.67 -12.84
C MET A 175 -19.29 -4.73 -11.76
N MET A 176 -20.19 -5.72 -11.63
CA MET A 176 -20.05 -6.83 -10.67
C MET A 176 -18.77 -7.62 -10.91
N ASN A 177 -18.47 -7.98 -12.15
CA ASN A 177 -17.28 -8.72 -12.52
C ASN A 177 -16.00 -7.88 -12.37
N ALA A 178 -16.06 -6.59 -12.68
CA ALA A 178 -14.95 -5.68 -12.43
C ALA A 178 -14.64 -5.56 -10.92
N LYS A 179 -15.68 -5.44 -10.07
CA LYS A 179 -15.50 -5.40 -8.61
C LYS A 179 -14.98 -6.74 -8.07
N ALA A 180 -15.45 -7.87 -8.59
CA ALA A 180 -14.92 -9.18 -8.22
C ALA A 180 -13.42 -9.27 -8.51
N GLN A 181 -12.98 -8.82 -9.67
CA GLN A 181 -11.57 -8.77 -10.03
C GLN A 181 -10.79 -7.80 -9.14
N GLU A 182 -11.31 -6.61 -8.85
CA GLU A 182 -10.72 -5.63 -7.92
C GLU A 182 -10.48 -6.22 -6.53
N LEU A 183 -11.44 -7.01 -6.04
CA LEU A 183 -11.36 -7.66 -4.72
C LEU A 183 -10.50 -8.93 -4.72
N GLY A 184 -10.03 -9.41 -5.87
CA GLY A 184 -9.25 -10.64 -5.99
C GLY A 184 -10.09 -11.93 -6.00
N MET A 185 -11.38 -11.86 -6.28
CA MET A 185 -12.29 -13.02 -6.40
C MET A 185 -12.06 -13.74 -7.74
N THR A 186 -10.95 -14.46 -7.86
CA THR A 186 -10.47 -15.01 -9.14
C THR A 186 -11.24 -16.21 -9.64
N ASN A 187 -12.06 -16.82 -8.79
CA ASN A 187 -12.91 -17.98 -9.12
C ASN A 187 -14.39 -17.63 -9.11
N THR A 188 -14.73 -16.36 -9.35
CA THR A 188 -16.11 -15.88 -9.38
C THR A 188 -16.44 -15.24 -10.73
N HIS A 189 -17.63 -15.55 -11.24
CA HIS A 189 -18.19 -14.91 -12.42
C HIS A 189 -19.68 -14.70 -12.25
N PHE A 190 -20.14 -13.48 -12.42
CA PHE A 190 -21.54 -13.08 -12.34
C PHE A 190 -22.14 -12.92 -13.74
N VAL A 191 -23.40 -13.34 -13.91
CA VAL A 191 -24.16 -13.25 -15.16
C VAL A 191 -25.45 -12.45 -15.00
N ASN A 192 -25.91 -12.27 -13.76
CA ASN A 192 -27.08 -11.47 -13.42
C ASN A 192 -26.97 -10.87 -12.03
N ALA A 193 -27.81 -9.91 -11.71
CA ALA A 193 -27.76 -9.14 -10.46
C ALA A 193 -28.40 -9.86 -9.26
N CYS A 194 -29.12 -10.95 -9.45
CA CYS A 194 -29.96 -11.57 -8.40
C CYS A 194 -29.55 -12.98 -8.02
N GLY A 195 -28.73 -13.68 -8.82
CA GLY A 195 -28.28 -15.04 -8.55
C GLY A 195 -29.25 -16.12 -9.08
N VAL A 196 -30.08 -15.80 -10.06
CA VAL A 196 -30.83 -16.80 -10.82
C VAL A 196 -29.83 -17.71 -11.53
N HIS A 197 -30.14 -19.01 -11.55
CA HIS A 197 -29.20 -20.01 -12.04
C HIS A 197 -28.80 -19.78 -13.51
N ASN A 198 -27.51 -19.92 -13.74
CA ASN A 198 -26.86 -19.98 -15.04
C ASN A 198 -25.56 -20.77 -14.87
N GLU A 199 -25.18 -21.60 -15.82
CA GLU A 199 -23.97 -22.43 -15.76
C GLU A 199 -22.68 -21.60 -15.63
N ASP A 200 -22.67 -20.39 -16.21
CA ASP A 200 -21.55 -19.46 -16.15
C ASP A 200 -21.59 -18.55 -14.90
N HIS A 201 -22.57 -18.71 -14.00
CA HIS A 201 -22.73 -17.93 -12.78
C HIS A 201 -22.24 -18.74 -11.58
N TYR A 202 -20.98 -18.60 -11.23
CA TYR A 202 -20.31 -19.41 -10.21
C TYR A 202 -19.46 -18.56 -9.25
N THR A 203 -19.14 -19.15 -8.11
CA THR A 203 -18.25 -18.59 -7.08
C THR A 203 -17.61 -19.72 -6.27
N THR A 204 -16.81 -19.37 -5.27
CA THR A 204 -16.25 -20.29 -4.26
C THR A 204 -16.56 -19.78 -2.84
N ALA A 205 -16.42 -20.63 -1.83
CA ALA A 205 -16.55 -20.18 -0.44
C ALA A 205 -15.48 -19.16 -0.08
N SER A 206 -14.24 -19.34 -0.58
CA SER A 206 -13.14 -18.38 -0.40
C SER A 206 -13.46 -17.01 -1.00
N ASP A 207 -13.96 -16.95 -2.24
CA ASP A 207 -14.32 -15.70 -2.89
C ASP A 207 -15.50 -15.00 -2.20
N LEU A 208 -16.52 -15.78 -1.76
CA LEU A 208 -17.62 -15.23 -0.98
C LEU A 208 -17.16 -14.70 0.39
N ALA A 209 -16.13 -15.29 0.99
CA ALA A 209 -15.56 -14.79 2.23
C ALA A 209 -14.88 -13.42 2.01
N ILE A 210 -14.16 -13.23 0.91
CA ILE A 210 -13.61 -11.94 0.50
C ILE A 210 -14.73 -10.91 0.35
N LEU A 211 -15.78 -11.25 -0.40
CA LEU A 211 -16.93 -10.36 -0.63
C LEU A 211 -17.65 -10.02 0.68
N ALA A 212 -17.95 -11.02 1.51
CA ALA A 212 -18.65 -10.82 2.76
C ALA A 212 -17.85 -9.92 3.71
N LYS A 213 -16.52 -10.15 3.84
CA LYS A 213 -15.64 -9.29 4.63
C LYS A 213 -15.65 -7.85 4.14
N TYR A 214 -15.58 -7.65 2.81
CA TYR A 214 -15.66 -6.32 2.21
C TYR A 214 -17.01 -5.64 2.48
N CYS A 215 -18.12 -6.32 2.24
CA CYS A 215 -19.47 -5.81 2.51
C CYS A 215 -19.67 -5.41 3.97
N MET A 216 -19.17 -6.23 4.88
CA MET A 216 -19.31 -6.00 6.33
C MET A 216 -18.42 -4.87 6.87
N GLN A 217 -17.51 -4.31 6.08
CA GLN A 217 -16.82 -3.05 6.40
C GLN A 217 -17.74 -1.82 6.21
N ASN A 218 -18.77 -1.93 5.36
CA ASN A 218 -19.73 -0.87 5.13
C ASN A 218 -20.81 -0.86 6.23
N GLU A 219 -20.94 0.26 6.94
CA GLU A 219 -21.87 0.39 8.06
C GLU A 219 -23.34 0.25 7.65
N GLU A 220 -23.73 0.84 6.53
CA GLU A 220 -25.09 0.76 6.00
C GLU A 220 -25.43 -0.69 5.61
N PHE A 221 -24.48 -1.40 5.00
CA PHE A 221 -24.66 -2.80 4.66
C PHE A 221 -24.91 -3.65 5.93
N ARG A 222 -24.08 -3.49 6.98
CA ARG A 222 -24.27 -4.16 8.27
C ARG A 222 -25.63 -3.84 8.87
N ASN A 223 -26.05 -2.57 8.83
CA ASN A 223 -27.33 -2.14 9.38
C ASN A 223 -28.51 -2.77 8.64
N ILE A 224 -28.40 -3.02 7.35
CA ILE A 224 -29.45 -3.65 6.54
C ILE A 224 -29.53 -5.15 6.81
N VAL A 225 -28.41 -5.88 6.72
CA VAL A 225 -28.43 -7.35 6.74
C VAL A 225 -28.74 -7.97 8.12
N LYS A 226 -28.63 -7.20 9.19
CA LYS A 226 -29.00 -7.65 10.55
C LYS A 226 -30.48 -7.48 10.89
N GLN A 227 -31.30 -6.89 10.00
CA GLN A 227 -32.71 -6.63 10.28
C GLN A 227 -33.53 -7.92 10.21
N PRO A 228 -34.37 -8.21 11.22
CA PRO A 228 -35.28 -9.35 11.19
C PRO A 228 -36.46 -9.15 10.23
N ILE A 229 -36.84 -7.89 9.97
CA ILE A 229 -37.93 -7.50 9.08
C ILE A 229 -37.69 -6.06 8.60
N TYR A 230 -38.06 -5.78 7.36
CA TYR A 230 -38.11 -4.43 6.82
C TYR A 230 -39.54 -4.06 6.38
N HIS A 231 -39.90 -2.80 6.50
CA HIS A 231 -41.24 -2.30 6.17
C HIS A 231 -41.16 -1.23 5.09
N ILE A 232 -41.86 -1.44 3.96
CA ILE A 232 -41.97 -0.44 2.90
C ILE A 232 -43.35 0.21 2.98
N ALA A 233 -43.37 1.53 3.09
CA ALA A 233 -44.62 2.31 3.08
C ALA A 233 -45.37 2.17 1.72
N PRO A 234 -46.67 2.51 1.68
CA PRO A 234 -47.40 2.53 0.41
C PRO A 234 -46.72 3.40 -0.64
N THR A 235 -46.76 2.94 -1.90
CA THR A 235 -46.14 3.63 -3.04
C THR A 235 -47.18 4.19 -3.99
N ASN A 236 -46.75 4.81 -5.10
CA ASN A 236 -47.63 5.29 -6.14
C ASN A 236 -48.44 4.20 -6.86
N LYS A 237 -48.05 2.92 -6.73
CA LYS A 237 -48.70 1.76 -7.38
C LYS A 237 -49.22 0.71 -6.40
N TYR A 238 -48.76 0.71 -5.19
CA TYR A 238 -49.14 -0.27 -4.18
C TYR A 238 -49.63 0.43 -2.90
N ALA A 239 -50.90 0.28 -2.59
CA ALA A 239 -51.58 1.07 -1.56
C ALA A 239 -51.37 0.55 -0.13
N LEU A 240 -50.78 -0.64 0.03
CA LEU A 240 -50.56 -1.26 1.36
C LEU A 240 -49.07 -1.18 1.71
N GLN A 241 -48.79 -1.24 3.01
CA GLN A 241 -47.44 -1.48 3.51
C GLN A 241 -46.99 -2.88 3.09
N ARG A 242 -45.70 -3.04 2.71
CA ARG A 242 -45.06 -4.35 2.54
C ARG A 242 -44.25 -4.66 3.79
N ASP A 243 -44.53 -5.81 4.40
CA ASP A 243 -43.75 -6.37 5.49
C ASP A 243 -42.84 -7.46 4.92
N LEU A 244 -41.54 -7.21 4.98
CA LEU A 244 -40.50 -8.04 4.33
C LEU A 244 -39.65 -8.74 5.42
N PRO A 245 -40.10 -9.92 5.94
CA PRO A 245 -39.30 -10.67 6.91
C PRO A 245 -38.02 -11.21 6.29
N SER A 246 -36.94 -11.15 7.07
CA SER A 246 -35.63 -11.66 6.64
C SER A 246 -35.71 -13.13 6.22
N THR A 247 -35.01 -13.47 5.16
CA THR A 247 -34.82 -14.86 4.74
C THR A 247 -33.84 -15.61 5.66
N ASN A 248 -33.02 -14.89 6.43
CA ASN A 248 -32.09 -15.50 7.38
C ASN A 248 -32.84 -15.94 8.65
N LEU A 249 -32.98 -17.26 8.83
CA LEU A 249 -33.70 -17.86 9.97
C LEU A 249 -33.01 -17.60 11.32
N PHE A 250 -31.72 -17.31 11.34
CA PHE A 250 -31.03 -16.89 12.56
C PHE A 250 -31.57 -15.56 13.11
N LEU A 251 -32.21 -14.74 12.28
CA LEU A 251 -32.72 -13.42 12.62
C LEU A 251 -34.24 -13.35 12.67
N SER A 252 -34.95 -14.17 11.87
CA SER A 252 -36.37 -13.98 11.59
C SER A 252 -37.26 -14.90 12.43
N THR A 253 -37.87 -14.34 13.47
CA THR A 253 -38.88 -15.04 14.28
C THR A 253 -40.16 -15.36 13.51
N SER A 254 -40.51 -14.55 12.49
CA SER A 254 -41.74 -14.73 11.70
C SER A 254 -41.66 -15.87 10.71
N ARG A 255 -40.45 -16.25 10.25
CA ARG A 255 -40.23 -17.40 9.37
C ARG A 255 -40.00 -18.71 10.12
N SER A 256 -39.17 -18.67 11.15
CA SER A 256 -38.92 -19.85 12.00
C SER A 256 -38.40 -19.40 13.39
N PRO A 257 -39.02 -19.87 14.48
CA PRO A 257 -38.48 -19.65 15.81
C PRO A 257 -37.38 -20.65 16.19
N TYR A 258 -37.16 -21.71 15.40
CA TYR A 258 -36.28 -22.83 15.74
C TYR A 258 -34.80 -22.55 15.60
N TYR A 259 -34.43 -21.64 14.66
CA TYR A 259 -33.05 -21.36 14.31
C TYR A 259 -32.55 -20.02 14.80
N LEU A 260 -33.27 -19.34 15.70
CA LEU A 260 -32.82 -18.06 16.22
C LEU A 260 -31.46 -18.18 16.90
N TYR A 261 -30.48 -17.39 16.41
CA TYR A 261 -29.13 -17.40 16.94
C TYR A 261 -28.71 -15.98 17.30
N LYS A 262 -28.73 -15.67 18.62
CA LYS A 262 -28.52 -14.29 19.12
C LYS A 262 -27.21 -13.62 18.64
N PRO A 263 -26.07 -14.34 18.54
CA PRO A 263 -24.85 -13.75 18.04
C PRO A 263 -24.89 -13.32 16.56
N CYS A 264 -25.87 -13.81 15.78
CA CYS A 264 -25.94 -13.54 14.33
C CYS A 264 -26.14 -12.06 14.02
N THR A 265 -25.30 -11.55 13.10
CA THR A 265 -25.31 -10.15 12.62
C THR A 265 -25.65 -10.01 11.13
N GLY A 266 -25.95 -11.11 10.43
CA GLY A 266 -26.29 -11.13 9.00
C GLY A 266 -25.93 -12.49 8.38
N ILE A 267 -25.78 -12.67 7.09
CA ILE A 267 -25.63 -11.70 5.98
C ILE A 267 -26.65 -12.05 4.89
N LYS A 268 -26.51 -13.22 4.19
CA LYS A 268 -27.36 -13.55 3.04
C LYS A 268 -27.58 -15.05 2.83
N THR A 269 -28.79 -15.42 2.48
CA THR A 269 -29.19 -16.76 2.07
C THR A 269 -29.24 -16.87 0.55
N GLY A 270 -29.13 -18.09 0.03
CA GLY A 270 -29.32 -18.40 -1.38
C GLY A 270 -29.93 -19.79 -1.57
N THR A 271 -30.86 -19.93 -2.50
CA THR A 271 -31.42 -21.23 -2.85
C THR A 271 -31.81 -21.23 -4.31
N THR A 272 -31.37 -22.25 -5.05
CA THR A 272 -31.90 -22.68 -6.36
C THR A 272 -31.80 -24.20 -6.40
N GLU A 273 -32.50 -24.84 -7.33
CA GLU A 273 -32.43 -26.30 -7.46
C GLU A 273 -30.98 -26.78 -7.71
N ALA A 274 -30.23 -26.07 -8.56
CA ALA A 274 -28.83 -26.42 -8.88
C ALA A 274 -27.83 -26.04 -7.77
N ALA A 275 -28.09 -24.95 -7.05
CA ALA A 275 -27.19 -24.47 -5.98
C ALA A 275 -27.42 -25.17 -4.63
N GLY A 276 -28.53 -25.89 -4.45
CA GLY A 276 -28.95 -26.31 -3.12
C GLY A 276 -29.19 -25.11 -2.21
N HIS A 277 -29.03 -25.30 -0.91
CA HIS A 277 -29.12 -24.23 0.08
C HIS A 277 -27.73 -23.64 0.38
N CYS A 278 -27.64 -22.32 0.29
CA CYS A 278 -26.43 -21.55 0.55
C CYS A 278 -26.69 -20.55 1.67
N LEU A 279 -25.76 -20.44 2.60
CA LEU A 279 -25.81 -19.48 3.69
C LEU A 279 -24.44 -18.83 3.87
N VAL A 280 -24.43 -17.51 3.81
CA VAL A 280 -23.31 -16.67 4.27
C VAL A 280 -23.81 -15.94 5.51
N ALA A 281 -23.23 -16.23 6.65
CA ALA A 281 -23.65 -15.64 7.92
C ALA A 281 -22.46 -15.10 8.70
N SER A 282 -22.72 -14.07 9.51
CA SER A 282 -21.75 -13.54 10.48
C SER A 282 -22.33 -13.59 11.88
N ALA A 283 -21.46 -13.75 12.87
CA ALA A 283 -21.83 -13.78 14.27
C ALA A 283 -20.78 -13.08 15.13
N GLU A 284 -21.25 -12.36 16.14
CA GLU A 284 -20.39 -11.67 17.11
C GLU A 284 -20.68 -12.14 18.53
N TYR A 285 -19.63 -12.55 19.24
CA TYR A 285 -19.71 -12.97 20.62
C TYR A 285 -18.36 -12.79 21.33
N ASN A 286 -18.38 -12.22 22.54
CA ASN A 286 -17.18 -12.00 23.38
C ASN A 286 -16.01 -11.33 22.66
N GLY A 287 -16.28 -10.35 21.79
CA GLY A 287 -15.25 -9.63 21.04
C GLY A 287 -14.73 -10.36 19.79
N MET A 288 -15.19 -11.58 19.54
CA MET A 288 -14.93 -12.30 18.30
C MET A 288 -15.97 -11.95 17.25
N SER A 289 -15.54 -11.84 15.99
CA SER A 289 -16.41 -11.65 14.83
C SER A 289 -16.13 -12.76 13.81
N LEU A 290 -17.03 -13.71 13.69
CA LEU A 290 -16.87 -14.89 12.85
C LEU A 290 -17.74 -14.82 11.60
N LEU A 291 -17.22 -15.36 10.49
CA LEU A 291 -17.91 -15.57 9.23
C LEU A 291 -18.03 -17.07 8.99
N GLY A 292 -19.27 -17.56 8.85
CA GLY A 292 -19.60 -18.91 8.43
C GLY A 292 -20.19 -18.92 7.03
N ILE A 293 -19.69 -19.78 6.16
CA ILE A 293 -20.19 -19.98 4.79
C ILE A 293 -20.47 -21.47 4.59
N VAL A 294 -21.66 -21.76 4.10
CA VAL A 294 -22.09 -23.10 3.70
C VAL A 294 -22.68 -23.02 2.31
N LEU A 295 -22.18 -23.85 1.39
CA LEU A 295 -22.64 -23.88 -0.01
C LEU A 295 -23.10 -25.28 -0.39
N LYS A 296 -24.14 -25.32 -1.25
CA LYS A 296 -24.73 -26.52 -1.82
C LYS A 296 -25.08 -27.54 -0.74
N CYS A 297 -25.82 -27.04 0.27
CA CYS A 297 -26.32 -27.89 1.34
C CYS A 297 -27.62 -28.59 0.91
N ASP A 298 -27.78 -29.83 1.35
CA ASP A 298 -28.93 -30.69 1.07
C ASP A 298 -30.00 -30.62 2.18
N ASP A 299 -30.47 -29.39 2.46
CA ASP A 299 -31.54 -29.16 3.43
C ASP A 299 -32.80 -29.99 3.07
N LEU A 300 -33.19 -30.88 3.94
CA LEU A 300 -34.33 -31.77 3.72
C LEU A 300 -35.67 -31.16 4.15
N ASP A 301 -35.65 -30.38 5.23
CA ASP A 301 -36.83 -29.70 5.79
C ASP A 301 -36.36 -28.42 6.49
N MET A 302 -36.87 -27.26 6.05
CA MET A 302 -36.53 -25.95 6.66
C MET A 302 -37.08 -25.76 8.08
N ARG A 303 -37.79 -26.72 8.63
CA ARG A 303 -38.27 -26.69 10.03
C ARG A 303 -37.33 -27.44 10.96
N GLU A 304 -36.92 -28.66 10.61
CA GLU A 304 -36.18 -29.56 11.50
C GLU A 304 -34.79 -29.92 10.97
N ASN A 305 -34.61 -29.91 9.63
CA ASN A 305 -33.39 -30.38 9.00
C ASN A 305 -32.85 -29.32 7.98
N ALA A 306 -32.86 -28.06 8.40
CA ALA A 306 -32.16 -26.98 7.65
C ALA A 306 -30.68 -27.06 7.97
N TYR A 307 -29.98 -28.01 7.35
CA TYR A 307 -28.58 -28.30 7.61
C TYR A 307 -27.67 -27.10 7.34
N SER A 308 -28.03 -26.23 6.39
CA SER A 308 -27.30 -24.98 6.19
C SER A 308 -27.21 -24.12 7.44
N TYR A 309 -28.25 -24.10 8.29
CA TYR A 309 -28.26 -23.39 9.58
C TYR A 309 -27.62 -24.19 10.68
N ILE A 310 -27.87 -25.51 10.74
CA ILE A 310 -27.29 -26.39 11.76
C ILE A 310 -25.76 -26.36 11.65
N ILE A 311 -25.23 -26.60 10.45
CA ILE A 311 -23.79 -26.57 10.19
C ILE A 311 -23.19 -25.20 10.50
N THR A 312 -23.86 -24.11 10.08
CA THR A 312 -23.34 -22.75 10.33
C THR A 312 -23.33 -22.44 11.83
N GLN A 313 -24.33 -22.87 12.59
CA GLN A 313 -24.33 -22.73 14.04
C GLN A 313 -23.22 -23.56 14.69
N ASP A 314 -23.03 -24.81 14.28
CA ASP A 314 -21.97 -25.68 14.81
C ASP A 314 -20.56 -25.10 14.49
N LEU A 315 -20.38 -24.51 13.30
CA LEU A 315 -19.15 -23.77 12.96
C LEU A 315 -18.92 -22.57 13.90
N PHE A 316 -19.96 -21.76 14.16
CA PHE A 316 -19.85 -20.65 15.08
C PHE A 316 -19.58 -21.09 16.51
N ASP A 317 -20.32 -22.09 16.98
CA ASP A 317 -20.14 -22.64 18.32
C ASP A 317 -18.75 -23.30 18.47
N PHE A 318 -18.25 -23.96 17.42
CA PHE A 318 -16.87 -24.45 17.37
C PHE A 318 -15.87 -23.29 17.52
N GLY A 319 -16.03 -22.20 16.76
CA GLY A 319 -15.16 -21.04 16.87
C GLY A 319 -15.20 -20.40 18.26
N PHE A 320 -16.40 -20.11 18.76
CA PHE A 320 -16.59 -19.44 20.06
C PHE A 320 -16.18 -20.28 21.28
N ASN A 321 -16.23 -21.60 21.18
CA ASN A 321 -15.89 -22.50 22.29
C ASN A 321 -14.41 -22.89 22.32
N ASN A 322 -13.69 -22.75 21.21
CA ASN A 322 -12.31 -23.21 21.11
C ASN A 322 -11.30 -22.07 20.92
N TYR A 323 -11.76 -20.86 20.65
CA TYR A 323 -10.91 -19.70 20.39
C TYR A 323 -11.32 -18.52 21.28
N GLU A 324 -10.38 -17.64 21.53
CA GLU A 324 -10.61 -16.35 22.17
C GLU A 324 -9.94 -15.22 21.41
N SER A 325 -10.52 -14.03 21.49
CA SER A 325 -9.96 -12.82 20.86
C SER A 325 -9.15 -12.04 21.89
N GLY A 326 -7.89 -11.82 21.60
CA GLY A 326 -7.00 -10.96 22.38
C GLY A 326 -6.59 -9.72 21.61
N ILE A 327 -6.63 -8.55 22.25
CA ILE A 327 -6.14 -7.30 21.66
C ILE A 327 -4.62 -7.30 21.72
N LEU A 328 -3.96 -7.27 20.57
CA LEU A 328 -2.50 -7.21 20.45
C LEU A 328 -1.99 -5.77 20.47
N ALA A 329 -2.69 -4.85 19.81
CA ALA A 329 -2.38 -3.43 19.80
C ALA A 329 -3.63 -2.58 19.58
N SER A 330 -3.67 -1.41 20.20
CA SER A 330 -4.76 -0.45 20.01
C SER A 330 -4.19 0.95 19.73
N PRO A 331 -4.91 1.80 18.99
CA PRO A 331 -4.54 3.20 18.80
C PRO A 331 -4.30 3.92 20.14
N GLY A 332 -3.16 4.61 20.22
CA GLY A 332 -2.74 5.31 21.44
C GLY A 332 -1.85 4.50 22.36
N ASN A 333 -1.81 3.18 22.28
CA ASN A 333 -0.81 2.36 22.96
C ASN A 333 0.52 2.40 22.21
N ILE A 334 1.60 2.68 22.93
CA ILE A 334 2.94 2.71 22.31
C ILE A 334 3.40 1.27 22.09
N VAL A 335 3.66 0.94 20.82
CA VAL A 335 4.14 -0.38 20.40
C VAL A 335 5.63 -0.37 20.04
N TYR A 336 6.17 0.80 19.69
CA TYR A 336 7.57 0.95 19.34
C TYR A 336 8.09 2.35 19.65
N ASP A 337 9.39 2.46 19.91
CA ASP A 337 10.09 3.72 20.18
C ASP A 337 11.37 3.76 19.35
N SER A 338 11.48 4.76 18.47
CA SER A 338 12.60 4.90 17.55
C SER A 338 13.38 6.20 17.75
N LYS A 339 14.68 6.12 17.47
CA LYS A 339 15.54 7.30 17.36
C LYS A 339 15.24 8.03 16.04
N VAL A 340 15.24 9.36 16.10
CA VAL A 340 15.03 10.21 14.93
C VAL A 340 16.30 11.03 14.67
N TYR A 341 16.79 11.00 13.46
CA TYR A 341 17.94 11.78 13.01
C TYR A 341 17.56 13.24 12.85
N GLU A 342 18.50 14.13 13.14
CA GLU A 342 18.29 15.59 13.10
C GLU A 342 17.16 16.09 14.01
N ALA A 343 16.75 15.28 14.98
CA ALA A 343 15.76 15.69 15.96
C ALA A 343 16.32 16.79 16.87
N LYS A 344 15.47 17.75 17.23
CA LYS A 344 15.77 18.74 18.24
C LYS A 344 15.78 18.09 19.62
N ASP A 345 16.81 18.37 20.43
CA ASP A 345 16.97 17.86 21.80
C ASP A 345 17.04 16.32 21.92
N ASP A 346 17.56 15.63 20.88
CA ASP A 346 17.63 14.16 20.77
C ASP A 346 16.26 13.46 21.00
N LYS A 347 15.16 14.13 20.65
CA LYS A 347 13.82 13.61 20.84
C LYS A 347 13.59 12.35 20.01
N ARG A 348 12.94 11.37 20.62
CA ARG A 348 12.55 10.11 19.97
C ARG A 348 11.11 10.21 19.49
N VAL A 349 10.76 9.40 18.49
CA VAL A 349 9.37 9.21 18.09
C VAL A 349 8.84 7.92 18.72
N THR A 350 7.69 8.04 19.37
CA THR A 350 6.90 6.88 19.83
C THR A 350 5.87 6.55 18.78
N LEU A 351 5.74 5.26 18.44
CA LEU A 351 4.83 4.78 17.44
C LEU A 351 3.67 4.02 18.08
N THR A 352 2.49 4.26 17.57
CA THR A 352 1.24 3.52 17.86
C THR A 352 0.69 2.95 16.58
N VAL A 353 -0.31 2.09 16.67
CA VAL A 353 -1.05 1.60 15.49
C VAL A 353 -2.16 2.57 15.11
N ASP A 354 -2.51 2.63 13.83
CA ASP A 354 -3.63 3.43 13.31
C ASP A 354 -4.99 2.74 13.52
N THR A 355 -4.99 1.41 13.61
CA THR A 355 -6.18 0.58 13.83
C THR A 355 -5.91 -0.43 14.94
N GLU A 356 -6.98 -0.88 15.61
CA GLU A 356 -6.87 -1.96 16.59
C GLU A 356 -6.54 -3.28 15.88
N ILE A 357 -5.58 -4.02 16.42
CA ILE A 357 -5.24 -5.37 16.00
C ILE A 357 -5.68 -6.31 17.12
N SER A 358 -6.64 -7.17 16.81
CA SER A 358 -7.03 -8.31 17.63
C SER A 358 -6.64 -9.61 16.93
N ALA A 359 -6.22 -10.58 17.69
CA ALA A 359 -5.93 -11.93 17.19
C ALA A 359 -6.89 -12.92 17.81
N LEU A 360 -7.30 -13.88 16.99
CA LEU A 360 -8.00 -15.07 17.45
C LEU A 360 -6.96 -16.16 17.72
N VAL A 361 -6.93 -16.67 18.94
CA VAL A 361 -6.03 -17.75 19.36
C VAL A 361 -6.81 -18.86 20.04
N PRO A 362 -6.33 -20.13 20.01
CA PRO A 362 -6.93 -21.20 20.76
C PRO A 362 -7.00 -20.87 22.25
N ILE A 363 -8.11 -21.24 22.91
CA ILE A 363 -8.27 -21.04 24.35
C ILE A 363 -7.18 -21.81 25.10
N GLY A 364 -6.50 -21.11 26.00
CA GLY A 364 -5.42 -21.65 26.82
C GLY A 364 -4.01 -21.42 26.26
N ASP A 365 -3.87 -20.83 25.09
CA ASP A 365 -2.59 -20.38 24.58
C ASP A 365 -2.23 -19.01 25.21
N ASP A 366 -0.97 -18.81 25.53
CA ASP A 366 -0.50 -17.52 26.04
C ASP A 366 -0.19 -16.57 24.87
N ILE A 367 -1.15 -15.70 24.54
CA ILE A 367 -1.02 -14.70 23.47
C ILE A 367 0.27 -13.92 23.62
N SER A 368 0.68 -13.58 24.84
CA SER A 368 1.86 -12.75 25.09
C SER A 368 3.18 -13.48 24.86
N ALA A 369 3.18 -14.80 25.01
CA ALA A 369 4.36 -15.64 24.82
C ALA A 369 4.47 -16.20 23.40
N ASP A 370 3.35 -16.54 22.78
CA ASP A 370 3.31 -17.26 21.50
C ASP A 370 3.19 -16.33 20.28
N VAL A 371 2.81 -15.06 20.48
CA VAL A 371 2.72 -14.05 19.40
C VAL A 371 3.99 -13.22 19.33
N GLN A 372 4.62 -13.23 18.17
CA GLN A 372 5.79 -12.40 17.85
C GLN A 372 5.36 -11.19 17.03
N SER A 373 6.00 -10.02 17.27
CA SER A 373 5.80 -8.85 16.43
C SER A 373 7.00 -8.65 15.50
N SER A 374 6.71 -8.34 14.23
CA SER A 374 7.68 -7.91 13.23
C SER A 374 7.39 -6.46 12.84
N ILE A 375 8.40 -5.60 12.93
CA ILE A 375 8.29 -4.17 12.62
C ILE A 375 9.11 -3.86 11.40
N GLU A 376 8.48 -3.24 10.41
CA GLU A 376 9.10 -2.75 9.20
C GLU A 376 8.87 -1.24 9.10
N LEU A 377 9.95 -0.46 9.21
CA LEU A 377 9.89 0.98 9.07
C LEU A 377 10.02 1.38 7.60
N THR A 378 9.37 2.47 7.19
CA THR A 378 9.46 3.03 5.83
C THR A 378 10.88 3.45 5.45
N GLU A 379 11.69 3.80 6.43
CA GLU A 379 13.11 4.15 6.28
C GLU A 379 13.91 3.57 7.44
N ASP A 380 15.09 3.02 7.16
CA ASP A 380 16.01 2.49 8.19
C ASP A 380 16.41 3.57 9.22
N ASN A 381 16.37 4.83 8.81
CA ASN A 381 16.73 5.98 9.61
C ASN A 381 15.67 7.07 9.50
N LEU A 382 14.77 7.12 10.45
CA LEU A 382 13.73 8.16 10.49
C LEU A 382 14.35 9.54 10.67
N GLN A 383 13.94 10.51 9.85
CA GLN A 383 14.44 11.88 9.87
C GLN A 383 13.37 12.88 10.35
N ALA A 384 13.79 13.87 11.14
CA ALA A 384 12.94 14.99 11.50
C ALA A 384 12.81 15.99 10.31
N PRO A 385 11.66 16.71 10.15
CA PRO A 385 10.54 16.75 11.08
C PRO A 385 9.57 15.57 10.90
N ILE A 386 8.94 15.13 11.98
CA ILE A 386 7.88 14.13 11.99
C ILE A 386 6.66 14.76 12.68
N ALA A 387 5.50 14.71 12.06
CA ALA A 387 4.25 15.14 12.65
C ALA A 387 3.50 13.96 13.28
N LYS A 388 2.78 14.24 14.35
CA LYS A 388 1.87 13.25 14.94
C LYS A 388 0.85 12.79 13.90
N GLY A 389 0.72 11.48 13.71
CA GLY A 389 -0.14 10.84 12.70
C GLY A 389 0.58 10.46 11.41
N ASP A 390 1.85 10.86 11.21
CA ASP A 390 2.63 10.41 10.05
C ASP A 390 2.81 8.89 10.09
N VAL A 391 2.59 8.23 8.94
CA VAL A 391 2.82 6.78 8.78
C VAL A 391 4.30 6.54 8.58
N LEU A 392 4.92 5.81 9.52
CA LEU A 392 6.36 5.59 9.55
C LEU A 392 6.77 4.12 9.35
N GLY A 393 5.81 3.23 9.16
CA GLY A 393 6.08 1.82 8.95
C GLY A 393 4.83 0.96 9.12
N GLN A 394 5.06 -0.33 9.28
CA GLN A 394 4.02 -1.32 9.58
C GLN A 394 4.49 -2.25 10.70
N ILE A 395 3.55 -2.78 11.46
CA ILE A 395 3.75 -3.86 12.40
C ILE A 395 2.90 -5.05 12.00
N ALA A 396 3.51 -6.23 11.95
CA ALA A 396 2.81 -7.49 11.75
C ALA A 396 2.96 -8.36 13.00
N TYR A 397 1.90 -9.03 13.40
CA TYR A 397 1.90 -10.00 14.47
C TYR A 397 1.85 -11.40 13.91
N ILE A 398 2.73 -12.26 14.37
CA ILE A 398 2.95 -13.61 13.86
C ILE A 398 2.71 -14.60 15.00
N TYR A 399 1.79 -15.53 14.77
CA TYR A 399 1.49 -16.64 15.69
C TYR A 399 1.84 -17.96 15.02
N ARG A 400 2.71 -18.76 15.64
CA ARG A 400 3.18 -20.06 15.11
C ARG A 400 3.61 -20.02 13.64
N GLY A 401 4.22 -18.90 13.21
CA GLY A 401 4.71 -18.71 11.83
C GLY A 401 3.67 -18.16 10.85
N THR A 402 2.42 -17.95 11.28
CA THR A 402 1.36 -17.36 10.46
C THR A 402 1.09 -15.92 10.89
N GLU A 403 1.00 -14.98 9.95
CA GLU A 403 0.60 -13.61 10.23
C GLU A 403 -0.89 -13.58 10.64
N ILE A 404 -1.17 -13.03 11.83
CA ILE A 404 -2.50 -12.95 12.42
C ILE A 404 -3.07 -11.54 12.49
N GLY A 405 -2.27 -10.53 12.16
CA GLY A 405 -2.72 -9.15 12.09
C GLY A 405 -1.61 -8.20 11.67
N ARG A 406 -1.97 -7.13 10.98
CA ARG A 406 -1.07 -6.07 10.49
C ARG A 406 -1.74 -4.71 10.61
N ALA A 407 -0.98 -3.68 10.97
CA ALA A 407 -1.43 -2.29 10.95
C ALA A 407 -0.28 -1.34 10.60
N ASN A 408 -0.62 -0.12 10.21
CA ASN A 408 0.36 0.92 10.04
C ASN A 408 0.85 1.43 11.39
N LEU A 409 2.15 1.73 11.45
CA LEU A 409 2.77 2.42 12.57
C LEU A 409 2.72 3.93 12.33
N VAL A 410 2.03 4.63 13.19
CA VAL A 410 1.88 6.09 13.12
C VAL A 410 2.56 6.78 14.29
N ALA A 411 3.10 7.98 14.04
CA ALA A 411 3.72 8.80 15.07
C ALA A 411 2.71 9.24 16.14
N ALA A 412 2.96 8.92 17.39
CA ALA A 412 2.14 9.33 18.53
C ALA A 412 2.47 10.75 19.03
N ASN A 413 3.66 11.28 18.65
CA ASN A 413 4.15 12.60 19.05
C ASN A 413 4.86 13.31 17.90
N ASP A 414 4.90 14.65 17.98
CA ASP A 414 5.68 15.47 17.06
C ASP A 414 7.18 15.45 17.42
N VAL A 415 8.03 15.45 16.39
CA VAL A 415 9.48 15.61 16.52
C VAL A 415 9.96 16.75 15.64
N GLU A 416 10.34 17.87 16.26
CA GLU A 416 10.87 19.03 15.56
C GLU A 416 12.29 18.78 15.03
N GLN A 417 12.59 19.36 13.87
CA GLN A 417 13.91 19.27 13.27
C GLN A 417 14.90 20.25 13.93
N ASN A 418 16.12 19.77 14.17
CA ASN A 418 17.25 20.61 14.55
C ASN A 418 17.83 21.30 13.30
N MET A 419 17.38 22.53 13.04
CA MET A 419 17.78 23.31 11.87
C MET A 419 19.30 23.52 11.75
N VAL A 420 20.03 23.59 12.87
CA VAL A 420 21.48 23.75 12.82
C VAL A 420 22.15 22.49 12.32
N LEU A 421 21.73 21.34 12.83
CA LEU A 421 22.26 20.04 12.42
C LEU A 421 21.89 19.72 10.97
N HIS A 422 20.65 20.02 10.57
CA HIS A 422 20.18 19.85 9.20
C HIS A 422 21.02 20.67 8.20
N VAL A 423 21.17 21.97 8.45
CA VAL A 423 21.99 22.83 7.59
C VAL A 423 23.44 22.35 7.51
N PHE A 424 23.99 21.86 8.63
CA PHE A 424 25.34 21.29 8.65
C PHE A 424 25.46 20.04 7.78
N HIS A 425 24.49 19.10 7.85
CA HIS A 425 24.46 17.90 7.00
C HIS A 425 24.27 18.23 5.53
N VAL A 426 23.40 19.19 5.21
CA VAL A 426 23.21 19.65 3.83
C VAL A 426 24.52 20.25 3.28
N ILE A 427 25.21 21.08 4.04
CA ILE A 427 26.51 21.66 3.63
C ILE A 427 27.54 20.54 3.40
N ILE A 428 27.65 19.60 4.32
CA ILE A 428 28.57 18.45 4.16
C ILE A 428 28.18 17.62 2.93
N GLY A 429 26.91 17.33 2.74
CA GLY A 429 26.40 16.59 1.60
C GLY A 429 26.77 17.27 0.26
N VAL A 430 26.64 18.60 0.19
CA VAL A 430 27.04 19.37 -0.98
C VAL A 430 28.56 19.32 -1.19
N ILE A 431 29.36 19.43 -0.12
CA ILE A 431 30.83 19.40 -0.23
C ILE A 431 31.32 18.02 -0.66
N ILE A 432 30.75 16.94 -0.15
CA ILE A 432 31.16 15.56 -0.44
C ILE A 432 30.62 15.08 -1.79
N ASN A 433 29.60 15.76 -2.34
CA ASN A 433 29.02 15.38 -3.63
C ASN A 433 30.11 15.34 -4.72
N PRO A 434 30.30 14.21 -5.43
CA PRO A 434 31.35 14.07 -6.44
C PRO A 434 31.25 15.12 -7.55
N LEU A 435 30.06 15.60 -7.87
CA LEU A 435 29.85 16.67 -8.86
C LEU A 435 30.38 18.04 -8.40
N VAL A 436 30.54 18.27 -7.10
CA VAL A 436 31.11 19.50 -6.53
C VAL A 436 32.57 19.27 -6.15
N PHE A 437 32.86 18.17 -5.47
CA PHE A 437 34.20 17.87 -4.92
C PHE A 437 35.25 17.67 -6.02
N ILE A 438 34.92 16.94 -7.09
CA ILE A 438 35.86 16.69 -8.21
C ILE A 438 36.26 17.99 -8.93
N PRO A 439 35.34 18.88 -9.38
CA PRO A 439 35.70 20.16 -9.98
C PRO A 439 36.53 21.07 -9.07
N VAL A 440 36.21 21.10 -7.77
CA VAL A 440 36.98 21.91 -6.80
C VAL A 440 38.40 21.41 -6.68
N ILE A 441 38.61 20.09 -6.52
CA ILE A 441 39.97 19.51 -6.52
C ILE A 441 40.71 19.82 -7.85
N LEU A 442 40.01 19.67 -8.97
CA LEU A 442 40.60 19.95 -10.31
C LEU A 442 41.08 21.41 -10.42
N LEU A 443 40.24 22.34 -9.91
CA LEU A 443 40.62 23.78 -9.86
C LEU A 443 41.81 24.02 -8.95
N ILE A 444 41.91 23.39 -7.79
CA ILE A 444 43.05 23.48 -6.88
C ILE A 444 44.33 22.96 -7.57
N ILE A 445 44.22 21.79 -8.23
CA ILE A 445 45.36 21.21 -8.97
C ILE A 445 45.79 22.13 -10.11
N LEU A 446 44.87 22.68 -10.90
CA LEU A 446 45.13 23.64 -11.96
C LEU A 446 45.81 24.90 -11.43
N ALA A 447 45.32 25.43 -10.31
CA ALA A 447 45.94 26.60 -9.66
C ALA A 447 47.37 26.30 -9.17
N MET A 448 47.63 25.12 -8.58
CA MET A 448 48.98 24.69 -8.20
C MET A 448 49.91 24.52 -9.39
N VAL A 449 49.43 23.92 -10.49
CA VAL A 449 50.20 23.80 -11.74
C VAL A 449 50.49 25.16 -12.31
N ALA A 450 49.51 26.06 -12.36
CA ALA A 450 49.73 27.45 -12.86
C ALA A 450 50.76 28.19 -12.00
N ARG A 451 50.67 28.10 -10.65
CA ARG A 451 51.68 28.68 -9.75
C ARG A 451 53.07 28.11 -9.97
N SER A 452 53.16 26.76 -10.16
CA SER A 452 54.43 26.10 -10.39
C SER A 452 55.05 26.50 -11.75
N ARG A 453 54.22 26.62 -12.81
CA ARG A 453 54.64 27.14 -14.14
C ARG A 453 55.12 28.58 -14.04
N LYS A 454 54.42 29.47 -13.34
CA LYS A 454 54.83 30.85 -13.10
C LYS A 454 56.19 30.92 -12.42
N ARG A 455 56.39 30.15 -11.31
CA ARG A 455 57.67 30.07 -10.60
C ARG A 455 58.83 29.57 -11.50
N ARG A 456 58.56 28.55 -12.36
CA ARG A 456 59.54 28.04 -13.35
C ARG A 456 59.89 29.09 -14.39
N MET A 457 58.94 29.86 -14.85
CA MET A 457 59.18 30.95 -15.85
C MET A 457 59.99 32.09 -15.24
N GLU A 458 59.65 32.50 -14.02
CA GLU A 458 60.41 33.51 -13.26
C GLU A 458 61.86 33.06 -13.01
N ARG A 459 62.07 31.79 -12.64
CA ARG A 459 63.40 31.21 -12.47
C ARG A 459 64.19 31.19 -13.76
N LYS A 460 63.56 30.83 -14.90
CA LYS A 460 64.21 30.90 -16.24
C LYS A 460 64.58 32.33 -16.59
N ARG A 461 63.71 33.30 -16.36
CA ARG A 461 63.99 34.73 -16.60
C ARG A 461 65.18 35.23 -15.74
N ARG A 462 65.24 34.90 -14.49
CA ARG A 462 66.37 35.22 -13.62
C ARG A 462 67.67 34.60 -14.12
N ILE A 463 67.67 33.34 -14.50
CA ILE A 463 68.85 32.69 -15.08
C ILE A 463 69.30 33.36 -16.38
N GLN A 464 68.37 33.75 -17.28
CA GLN A 464 68.69 34.47 -18.50
C GLN A 464 69.29 35.85 -18.18
N GLN A 465 68.72 36.58 -17.21
CA GLN A 465 69.27 37.90 -16.78
C GLN A 465 70.70 37.75 -16.24
N ILE A 466 70.96 36.71 -15.40
CA ILE A 466 72.27 36.44 -14.85
C ILE A 466 73.28 36.10 -16.01
N LYS A 467 72.83 35.25 -16.93
CA LYS A 467 73.69 34.95 -18.11
C LYS A 467 73.97 36.15 -18.95
N GLN A 468 73.00 37.07 -19.15
CA GLN A 468 73.21 38.31 -19.94
C GLN A 468 74.13 39.29 -19.18
N ARG A 469 73.99 39.42 -17.86
CA ARG A 469 74.93 40.21 -17.04
C ARG A 469 76.36 39.67 -17.12
N ARG A 470 76.59 38.40 -17.01
CA ARG A 470 77.90 37.76 -17.16
C ARG A 470 78.53 38.03 -18.54
N ARG A 471 77.73 37.92 -19.61
CA ARG A 471 78.22 38.25 -20.98
C ARG A 471 78.66 39.71 -21.07
N LEU A 472 77.83 40.62 -20.55
CA LEU A 472 78.20 42.05 -20.53
C LEU A 472 79.44 42.32 -19.66
N GLU A 473 79.60 41.67 -18.55
CA GLU A 473 80.83 41.78 -17.70
C GLU A 473 82.05 41.20 -18.43
N GLU A 474 81.89 40.05 -19.07
CA GLU A 474 82.96 39.47 -19.90
C GLU A 474 83.37 40.38 -21.12
N GLU A 475 82.35 40.96 -21.77
CA GLU A 475 82.62 41.97 -22.85
C GLU A 475 83.32 43.22 -22.34
N GLN A 476 82.89 43.74 -21.15
CA GLN A 476 83.55 44.85 -20.51
C GLN A 476 84.99 44.50 -20.09
N GLN A 477 85.23 43.30 -19.58
CA GLN A 477 86.57 42.84 -19.21
C GLN A 477 87.47 42.72 -20.50
N ARG A 478 86.92 42.16 -21.57
CA ARG A 478 87.63 42.09 -22.87
C ARG A 478 87.97 43.49 -23.44
N ALA A 479 87.02 44.45 -23.41
CA ALA A 479 87.26 45.82 -23.82
C ALA A 479 88.33 46.51 -22.96
N ASN A 480 88.24 46.35 -21.62
CA ASN A 480 89.27 46.89 -20.72
C ASN A 480 90.66 46.23 -20.92
N MET A 481 90.66 44.92 -21.28
CA MET A 481 91.96 44.25 -21.56
C MET A 481 92.51 44.68 -22.90
N THR A 482 91.66 44.96 -23.91
CA THR A 482 92.07 45.51 -25.17
C THR A 482 92.61 46.95 -25.03
N ASP A 483 91.96 47.81 -24.22
CA ASP A 483 92.45 49.17 -23.89
C ASP A 483 93.77 49.11 -23.10
N ARG A 484 94.00 48.17 -22.22
CA ARG A 484 95.30 47.99 -21.54
C ARG A 484 96.37 47.51 -22.48
N LEU A 485 96.01 46.63 -23.45
CA LEU A 485 97.00 46.22 -24.49
C LEU A 485 97.33 47.33 -25.46
N THR A 486 96.36 48.17 -25.88
CA THR A 486 96.59 49.32 -26.72
C THR A 486 97.38 50.41 -25.98
N SER A 487 97.09 50.72 -24.74
CA SER A 487 97.81 51.66 -23.90
C SER A 487 99.25 51.17 -23.58
N SER A 488 99.48 49.85 -23.42
CA SER A 488 100.82 49.28 -23.23
C SER A 488 101.64 49.30 -24.55
N SER A 489 101.01 49.22 -25.73
CA SER A 489 101.65 49.32 -27.05
C SER A 489 102.00 50.78 -27.40
N GLU A 490 101.23 51.77 -26.95
CA GLU A 490 101.54 53.19 -27.07
C GLU A 490 102.68 53.57 -26.11
N LEU A 491 102.74 53.05 -24.91
CA LEU A 491 103.85 53.25 -24.00
C LEU A 491 105.16 52.63 -24.50
N ASN A 492 105.12 51.52 -25.21
CA ASN A 492 106.32 50.95 -25.84
C ASN A 492 106.75 51.71 -27.15
N ARG A 493 105.80 52.37 -27.86
CA ARG A 493 106.13 53.25 -28.99
C ARG A 493 106.78 54.57 -28.56
N THR A 494 106.45 55.10 -27.38
CA THR A 494 107.09 56.33 -26.84
C THR A 494 108.45 56.04 -26.18
N ARG A 495 108.74 54.80 -25.73
CA ARG A 495 110.08 54.40 -25.25
C ARG A 495 111.06 54.11 -26.41
N SER A 496 110.65 53.79 -27.56
CA SER A 496 111.55 53.52 -28.76
C SER A 496 111.93 54.78 -29.49
N LYS A 497 111.31 55.98 -29.24
CA LYS A 497 111.62 57.25 -29.83
C LYS A 497 112.55 58.11 -28.97
N GLY A 498 112.90 57.68 -27.73
CA GLY A 498 113.77 58.41 -26.75
C GLY A 498 115.25 57.91 -26.67
N ALA A 499 115.68 56.89 -27.49
CA ALA A 499 116.96 56.22 -27.33
C ALA A 499 117.95 56.45 -28.48
N ASN A 500 117.73 57.48 -29.38
CA ASN A 500 118.63 57.74 -30.48
C ASN A 500 119.02 59.25 -30.57
N SER A 501 119.48 59.78 -29.41
CA SER A 501 120.24 61.06 -29.46
C SER A 501 121.15 61.12 -28.27
N ARG A 502 122.35 60.55 -28.38
CA ARG A 502 123.67 60.97 -27.70
C ARG A 502 124.72 59.90 -28.00
N TYR A 503 125.45 60.15 -29.05
CA TYR A 503 126.89 59.98 -29.05
C TYR A 503 127.41 60.43 -30.41
N SER A 504 127.78 61.62 -30.47
CA SER A 504 128.81 62.07 -31.35
C SER A 504 129.65 63.12 -30.62
N GLY A 505 130.89 62.82 -30.49
CA GLY A 505 131.80 63.85 -30.15
C GLY A 505 133.02 63.45 -29.32
N LYS A 506 134.15 63.32 -30.07
CA LYS A 506 135.55 63.57 -29.81
C LYS A 506 136.51 62.46 -29.39
N HIS A 507 137.48 62.37 -30.24
CA HIS A 507 138.86 61.91 -30.29
C HIS A 507 139.05 60.43 -30.54
#